data_e5af9a69de736bc7363004341869b3ff
#
_entry.id   e5af9a69de736bc7363004341869b3ff
#
_cell.length_a   1.000
_cell.length_b   1.000
_cell.length_c   1.000
_cell.angle_alpha   90.00
_cell.angle_beta   90.00
_cell.angle_gamma   90.00
#
_symmetry.space_group_name_H-M   'P 1'
#
loop_
_entity.id
_entity.type
_entity.pdbx_description
1 polymer ?
#
loop_
_entity_poly.entity_id
_entity_poly.type
_entity_poly.pdbx_seq_one_letter_code
_entity_poly.pdbx_strand_id
1 'polypeptide(L)'
;MNKTSFGKGLQDGIPIGLGYFAVSFTFGIMAIQSGLTAWQAVLISLTNLTSAGQFAGIGIIAAGGSLWEMALTQLVINLRYCLMSFSLSQKLEKGVSNGHRLAVAFGVTDEIFGVSASQEGRISPWYNYGVM
;
A
#
# COMPACT_ATOMS: atom_id res chain seq x y z
N MET A 1 -23.76 2.55 5.87
CA MET A 1 -22.50 3.26 5.58
C MET A 1 -22.23 4.20 6.75
N ASN A 2 -21.20 3.91 7.54
CA ASN A 2 -20.91 4.73 8.73
C ASN A 2 -20.09 5.95 8.30
N LYS A 3 -20.78 7.02 7.89
CA LYS A 3 -20.17 8.27 7.37
C LYS A 3 -19.16 8.88 8.34
N THR A 4 -19.37 8.71 9.63
CA THR A 4 -18.48 9.21 10.69
C THR A 4 -17.13 8.47 10.71
N SER A 5 -17.15 7.14 10.52
CA SER A 5 -15.92 6.34 10.48
C SER A 5 -15.10 6.62 9.23
N PHE A 6 -15.74 6.77 8.06
CA PHE A 6 -15.06 7.13 6.83
C PHE A 6 -14.43 8.53 6.89
N GLY A 7 -15.17 9.52 7.39
CA GLY A 7 -14.67 10.90 7.54
C GLY A 7 -13.47 10.99 8.49
N LYS A 8 -13.48 10.24 9.60
CA LYS A 8 -12.33 10.15 10.51
C LYS A 8 -11.14 9.50 9.81
N GLY A 9 -11.36 8.39 9.10
CA GLY A 9 -10.30 7.73 8.33
C GLY A 9 -9.66 8.66 7.30
N LEU A 10 -10.47 9.41 6.55
CA LEU A 10 -9.98 10.39 5.58
C LEU A 10 -9.13 11.48 6.24
N GLN A 11 -9.54 11.99 7.39
CA GLN A 11 -8.79 12.99 8.13
C GLN A 11 -7.43 12.44 8.60
N ASP A 12 -7.42 11.22 9.13
CA ASP A 12 -6.20 10.54 9.59
C ASP A 12 -5.28 10.14 8.41
N GLY A 13 -5.85 9.97 7.20
CA GLY A 13 -5.13 9.63 5.97
C GLY A 13 -4.47 10.81 5.25
N ILE A 14 -4.94 12.05 5.47
CA ILE A 14 -4.38 13.24 4.80
C ILE A 14 -2.85 13.35 4.93
N PRO A 15 -2.23 13.22 6.12
CA PRO A 15 -0.77 13.29 6.24
C PRO A 15 -0.06 12.20 5.45
N ILE A 16 -0.64 11.00 5.39
CA ILE A 16 -0.12 9.87 4.63
C ILE A 16 -0.16 10.21 3.13
N GLY A 17 -1.29 10.69 2.64
CA GLY A 17 -1.46 11.08 1.22
C GLY A 17 -0.48 12.16 0.80
N LEU A 18 -0.23 13.17 1.63
CA LEU A 18 0.76 14.21 1.36
C LEU A 18 2.19 13.65 1.29
N GLY A 19 2.54 12.70 2.17
CA GLY A 19 3.82 12.01 2.12
C GLY A 19 3.98 11.19 0.83
N TYR A 20 2.96 10.41 0.49
CA TYR A 20 2.97 9.60 -0.74
C TYR A 20 2.95 10.42 -2.02
N PHE A 21 2.39 11.63 -2.01
CA PHE A 21 2.45 12.52 -3.16
C PHE A 21 3.89 12.82 -3.56
N ALA A 22 4.76 13.18 -2.61
CA ALA A 22 6.17 13.45 -2.87
C ALA A 22 6.93 12.18 -3.33
N VAL A 23 6.66 11.03 -2.69
CA VAL A 23 7.26 9.74 -3.05
C VAL A 23 6.84 9.30 -4.45
N SER A 24 5.57 9.45 -4.80
CA SER A 24 5.05 9.08 -6.13
C SER A 24 5.65 9.94 -7.25
N PHE A 25 5.86 11.23 -6.98
CA PHE A 25 6.52 12.13 -7.92
C PHE A 25 7.96 11.69 -8.19
N THR A 26 8.70 11.36 -7.12
CA THR A 26 10.07 10.84 -7.22
C THR A 26 10.13 9.53 -7.99
N PHE A 27 9.19 8.61 -7.70
CA PHE A 27 9.06 7.35 -8.42
C PHE A 27 8.86 7.56 -9.91
N GLY A 28 7.94 8.46 -10.29
CA GLY A 28 7.66 8.76 -11.71
C GLY A 28 8.90 9.25 -12.46
N ILE A 29 9.68 10.18 -11.85
CA ILE A 29 10.93 10.67 -12.44
C ILE A 29 11.93 9.54 -12.62
N MET A 30 12.16 8.72 -11.58
CA MET A 30 13.12 7.61 -11.63
C MET A 30 12.70 6.54 -12.64
N ALA A 31 11.42 6.22 -12.75
CA ALA A 31 10.91 5.28 -13.73
C ALA A 31 11.24 5.71 -15.17
N ILE A 32 10.97 6.98 -15.50
CA ILE A 32 11.27 7.53 -16.83
C ILE A 32 12.80 7.57 -17.08
N GLN A 33 13.59 7.96 -16.10
CA GLN A 33 15.06 7.96 -16.21
C GLN A 33 15.64 6.56 -16.41
N SER A 34 14.95 5.53 -15.90
CA SER A 34 15.31 4.11 -16.08
C SER A 34 14.80 3.52 -17.40
N GLY A 35 14.26 4.34 -18.30
CA GLY A 35 13.81 3.92 -19.63
C GLY A 35 12.38 3.36 -19.66
N LEU A 36 11.63 3.43 -18.57
CA LEU A 36 10.24 3.03 -18.55
C LEU A 36 9.34 4.13 -19.17
N THR A 37 8.29 3.72 -19.84
CA THR A 37 7.26 4.66 -20.31
C THR A 37 6.37 5.09 -19.14
N ALA A 38 5.73 6.26 -19.25
CA ALA A 38 4.77 6.74 -18.25
C ALA A 38 3.67 5.72 -17.96
N TRP A 39 3.19 5.00 -18.99
CA TRP A 39 2.18 3.96 -18.85
C TRP A 39 2.68 2.77 -18.01
N GLN A 40 3.92 2.33 -18.24
CA GLN A 40 4.54 1.27 -17.45
C GLN A 40 4.71 1.68 -15.98
N ALA A 41 5.11 2.92 -15.71
CA ALA A 41 5.18 3.46 -14.36
C ALA A 41 3.82 3.46 -13.66
N VAL A 42 2.75 3.87 -14.36
CA VAL A 42 1.37 3.83 -13.84
C VAL A 42 0.94 2.39 -13.53
N LEU A 43 1.20 1.43 -14.43
CA LEU A 43 0.86 0.02 -14.20
C LEU A 43 1.60 -0.56 -12.98
N ILE A 44 2.88 -0.25 -12.82
CA ILE A 44 3.64 -0.68 -11.64
C ILE A 44 3.01 -0.09 -10.37
N SER A 45 2.65 1.19 -10.37
CA SER A 45 2.03 1.83 -9.21
C SER A 45 0.65 1.27 -8.87
N LEU A 46 -0.15 0.89 -9.86
CA LEU A 46 -1.48 0.29 -9.63
C LEU A 46 -1.39 -1.15 -9.10
N THR A 47 -0.39 -1.90 -9.50
CA THR A 47 -0.24 -3.32 -9.13
C THR A 47 0.62 -3.54 -7.91
N ASN A 48 1.51 -2.60 -7.59
CA ASN A 48 2.42 -2.67 -6.45
C ASN A 48 2.35 -1.37 -5.65
N LEU A 49 1.56 -1.38 -4.58
CA LEU A 49 1.35 -0.21 -3.70
C LEU A 49 2.49 0.02 -2.71
N THR A 50 3.52 -0.82 -2.72
CA THR A 50 4.65 -0.70 -1.79
C THR A 50 5.76 0.16 -2.37
N SER A 51 6.03 1.34 -1.81
CA SER A 51 7.09 2.24 -2.28
C SER A 51 8.44 1.52 -2.38
N ALA A 52 8.85 0.81 -1.34
CA ALA A 52 10.12 0.06 -1.32
C ALA A 52 10.20 -0.96 -2.47
N GLY A 53 9.10 -1.69 -2.74
CA GLY A 53 9.01 -2.63 -3.85
C GLY A 53 9.11 -1.95 -5.20
N GLN A 54 8.46 -0.81 -5.39
CA GLN A 54 8.52 -0.03 -6.64
C GLN A 54 9.94 0.46 -6.94
N PHE A 55 10.61 1.06 -5.97
CA PHE A 55 11.99 1.56 -6.14
C PHE A 55 13.00 0.43 -6.36
N ALA A 56 12.88 -0.68 -5.62
CA ALA A 56 13.70 -1.86 -5.84
C ALA A 56 13.47 -2.46 -7.24
N GLY A 57 12.22 -2.51 -7.68
CA GLY A 57 11.86 -2.98 -9.01
C GLY A 57 12.49 -2.15 -10.13
N ILE A 58 12.41 -0.82 -10.04
CA ILE A 58 13.10 0.07 -11.01
C ILE A 58 14.61 -0.17 -11.00
N GLY A 59 15.22 -0.30 -9.83
CA GLY A 59 16.66 -0.57 -9.72
C GLY A 59 17.08 -1.86 -10.44
N ILE A 60 16.31 -2.93 -10.27
CA ILE A 60 16.55 -4.22 -10.95
C ILE A 60 16.38 -4.07 -12.47
N ILE A 61 15.32 -3.39 -12.91
CA ILE A 61 15.08 -3.14 -14.35
C ILE A 61 16.23 -2.32 -14.95
N ALA A 62 16.65 -1.24 -14.30
CA ALA A 62 17.74 -0.39 -14.76
C ALA A 62 19.08 -1.11 -14.82
N ALA A 63 19.31 -2.05 -13.90
CA ALA A 63 20.51 -2.89 -13.89
C ALA A 63 20.46 -4.07 -14.89
N GLY A 64 19.36 -4.26 -15.61
CA GLY A 64 19.17 -5.43 -16.48
C GLY A 64 19.06 -6.76 -15.73
N GLY A 65 18.58 -6.70 -14.48
CA GLY A 65 18.45 -7.85 -13.59
C GLY A 65 17.45 -8.89 -14.11
N SER A 66 17.52 -10.10 -13.58
CA SER A 66 16.70 -11.21 -13.99
C SER A 66 15.29 -11.17 -13.38
N LEU A 67 14.33 -11.88 -14.00
CA LEU A 67 12.99 -12.05 -13.45
C LEU A 67 13.01 -12.78 -12.08
N TRP A 68 13.96 -13.68 -11.86
CA TRP A 68 14.13 -14.35 -10.57
C TRP A 68 14.59 -13.39 -9.48
N GLU A 69 15.51 -12.51 -9.78
CA GLU A 69 15.97 -11.45 -8.88
C GLU A 69 14.80 -10.52 -8.51
N MET A 70 14.02 -10.12 -9.50
CA MET A 70 12.80 -9.35 -9.28
C MET A 70 11.81 -10.08 -8.36
N ALA A 71 11.52 -11.35 -8.66
CA ALA A 71 10.55 -12.14 -7.90
C ALA A 71 10.98 -12.33 -6.44
N LEU A 72 12.26 -12.68 -6.21
CA LEU A 72 12.78 -12.88 -4.87
C LEU A 72 12.83 -11.58 -4.08
N THR A 73 13.27 -10.50 -4.70
CA THR A 73 13.31 -9.18 -4.07
C THR A 73 11.91 -8.71 -3.67
N GLN A 74 10.93 -8.83 -4.57
CA GLN A 74 9.55 -8.48 -4.26
C GLN A 74 8.95 -9.37 -3.18
N LEU A 75 9.24 -10.66 -3.18
CA LEU A 75 8.78 -11.58 -2.14
C LEU A 75 9.31 -11.16 -0.75
N VAL A 76 10.61 -10.90 -0.64
CA VAL A 76 11.24 -10.52 0.63
C VAL A 76 10.71 -9.17 1.13
N ILE A 77 10.64 -8.15 0.26
CA ILE A 77 10.15 -6.82 0.64
C ILE A 77 8.69 -6.88 1.07
N ASN A 78 7.86 -7.64 0.35
CA ASN A 78 6.41 -7.66 0.56
C ASN A 78 5.95 -8.69 1.61
N LEU A 79 6.82 -9.57 2.10
CA LEU A 79 6.45 -10.57 3.12
C LEU A 79 5.86 -9.93 4.39
N ARG A 80 6.39 -8.79 4.81
CA ARG A 80 5.87 -8.03 5.96
C ARG A 80 4.41 -7.61 5.79
N TYR A 81 3.97 -7.31 4.57
CA TYR A 81 2.58 -6.92 4.30
C TYR A 81 1.59 -8.07 4.53
N CYS A 82 2.01 -9.32 4.32
CA CYS A 82 1.21 -10.48 4.69
C CYS A 82 0.94 -10.50 6.22
N LEU A 83 1.97 -10.26 7.01
CA LEU A 83 1.85 -10.23 8.48
C LEU A 83 0.99 -9.06 8.95
N MET A 84 1.19 -7.87 8.37
CA MET A 84 0.39 -6.68 8.70
C MET A 84 -1.08 -6.86 8.30
N SER A 85 -1.34 -7.38 7.12
CA SER A 85 -2.70 -7.66 6.63
C SER A 85 -3.41 -8.69 7.52
N PHE A 86 -2.70 -9.73 7.95
CA PHE A 86 -3.22 -10.73 8.87
C PHE A 86 -3.57 -10.11 10.23
N SER A 87 -2.65 -9.33 10.80
CA SER A 87 -2.86 -8.62 12.06
C SER A 87 -4.05 -7.64 11.98
N LEU A 88 -4.10 -6.83 10.93
CA LEU A 88 -5.19 -5.87 10.73
C LEU A 88 -6.53 -6.56 10.52
N SER A 89 -6.55 -7.69 9.82
CA SER A 89 -7.75 -8.51 9.65
C SER A 89 -8.39 -8.94 10.97
N GLN A 90 -7.58 -9.21 12.01
CA GLN A 90 -8.08 -9.55 13.34
C GLN A 90 -8.68 -8.34 14.08
N LYS A 91 -8.23 -7.14 13.76
CA LYS A 91 -8.69 -5.89 14.35
C LYS A 91 -9.99 -5.37 13.74
N LEU A 92 -10.38 -5.84 12.57
CA LEU A 92 -11.66 -5.49 11.94
C LEU A 92 -12.85 -5.96 12.78
N GLU A 93 -13.98 -5.24 12.65
CA GLU A 93 -15.26 -5.59 13.28
C GLU A 93 -15.66 -7.05 12.97
N LYS A 94 -16.37 -7.68 13.91
CA LYS A 94 -16.91 -9.01 13.71
C LYS A 94 -17.99 -8.97 12.64
N GLY A 95 -18.03 -9.99 11.77
CA GLY A 95 -19.03 -10.10 10.70
C GLY A 95 -18.68 -9.36 9.41
N VAL A 96 -17.50 -8.74 9.32
CA VAL A 96 -17.01 -8.16 8.06
C VAL A 96 -16.80 -9.27 7.03
N SER A 97 -17.36 -9.07 5.83
CA SER A 97 -17.25 -10.05 4.74
C SER A 97 -15.81 -10.22 4.27
N ASN A 98 -15.49 -11.38 3.69
CA ASN A 98 -14.16 -11.68 3.18
C ASN A 98 -13.73 -10.70 2.06
N GLY A 99 -14.68 -10.19 1.26
CA GLY A 99 -14.39 -9.18 0.24
C GLY A 99 -13.84 -7.88 0.83
N HIS A 100 -14.43 -7.38 1.91
CA HIS A 100 -13.91 -6.19 2.60
C HIS A 100 -12.55 -6.47 3.27
N ARG A 101 -12.34 -7.68 3.80
CA ARG A 101 -11.04 -8.07 4.38
C ARG A 101 -9.94 -8.09 3.33
N LEU A 102 -10.22 -8.63 2.15
CA LEU A 102 -9.28 -8.66 1.03
C LEU A 102 -8.98 -7.24 0.50
N ALA A 103 -10.01 -6.39 0.38
CA ALA A 103 -9.84 -5.01 -0.06
C ALA A 103 -8.95 -4.20 0.91
N VAL A 104 -9.20 -4.33 2.23
CA VAL A 104 -8.36 -3.73 3.25
C VAL A 104 -6.94 -4.28 3.21
N ALA A 105 -6.79 -5.61 3.05
CA ALA A 105 -5.47 -6.26 2.97
C ALA A 105 -4.66 -5.82 1.75
N PHE A 106 -5.31 -5.56 0.61
CA PHE A 106 -4.65 -5.08 -0.61
C PHE A 106 -4.08 -3.66 -0.44
N GLY A 107 -4.81 -2.78 0.23
CA GLY A 107 -4.41 -1.37 0.40
C GLY A 107 -3.53 -1.10 1.63
N VAL A 108 -3.10 -2.13 2.37
CA VAL A 108 -2.25 -1.94 3.55
C VAL A 108 -0.85 -1.48 3.15
N THR A 109 -0.43 -0.33 3.72
CA THR A 109 0.97 0.12 3.76
C THR A 109 1.43 0.24 5.21
N ASP A 110 2.72 0.50 5.44
CA ASP A 110 3.27 0.66 6.80
C ASP A 110 2.54 1.76 7.58
N GLU A 111 2.26 2.88 6.94
CA GLU A 111 1.60 4.05 7.53
C GLU A 111 0.12 3.77 7.80
N ILE A 112 -0.58 3.17 6.83
CA ILE A 112 -1.99 2.79 6.99
C ILE A 112 -2.13 1.75 8.10
N PHE A 113 -1.21 0.79 8.17
CA PHE A 113 -1.16 -0.17 9.26
C PHE A 113 -0.94 0.52 10.59
N GLY A 114 0.06 1.42 10.69
CA GLY A 114 0.37 2.17 11.91
C GLY A 114 -0.83 2.94 12.44
N VAL A 115 -1.46 3.73 11.59
CA VAL A 115 -2.66 4.54 11.95
C VAL A 115 -3.84 3.64 12.31
N SER A 116 -4.09 2.57 11.56
CA SER A 116 -5.20 1.66 11.83
C SER A 116 -4.97 0.82 13.08
N ALA A 117 -3.73 0.36 13.31
CA ALA A 117 -3.37 -0.43 14.48
C ALA A 117 -3.41 0.38 15.78
N SER A 118 -3.15 1.69 15.73
CA SER A 118 -3.20 2.58 16.90
C SER A 118 -4.62 2.91 17.36
N GLN A 119 -5.64 2.71 16.52
CA GLN A 119 -7.02 2.96 16.95
C GLN A 119 -7.42 2.02 18.10
N GLU A 120 -8.14 2.55 19.09
CA GLU A 120 -8.65 1.74 20.17
C GLU A 120 -9.79 0.81 19.72
N GLY A 121 -9.78 -0.43 20.19
CA GLY A 121 -10.82 -1.41 19.90
C GLY A 121 -10.81 -1.94 18.46
N ARG A 122 -12.00 -2.36 17.99
CA ARG A 122 -12.19 -2.86 16.63
C ARG A 122 -12.52 -1.73 15.68
N ILE A 123 -11.99 -1.83 14.47
CA ILE A 123 -12.15 -0.80 13.43
C ILE A 123 -13.12 -1.26 12.35
N SER A 124 -13.90 -0.31 11.85
CA SER A 124 -14.78 -0.51 10.70
C SER A 124 -13.97 -0.53 9.40
N PRO A 125 -14.32 -1.38 8.42
CA PRO A 125 -13.73 -1.32 7.09
C PRO A 125 -13.82 0.07 6.45
N TRP A 126 -14.88 0.82 6.73
CA TRP A 126 -15.08 2.18 6.24
C TRP A 126 -14.03 3.17 6.74
N TYR A 127 -13.53 2.97 7.96
CA TYR A 127 -12.40 3.74 8.47
C TYR A 127 -11.15 3.50 7.62
N ASN A 128 -10.80 2.22 7.36
CA ASN A 128 -9.65 1.89 6.52
C ASN A 128 -9.78 2.46 5.11
N TYR A 129 -10.97 2.41 4.50
CA TYR A 129 -11.20 3.02 3.17
C TYR A 129 -11.04 4.54 3.18
N GLY A 130 -11.27 5.19 4.31
CA GLY A 130 -10.98 6.61 4.46
C GLY A 130 -9.49 6.92 4.60
N VAL A 131 -8.73 6.03 5.27
CA VAL A 131 -7.27 6.19 5.46
C VAL A 131 -6.50 5.90 4.17
N MET A 132 -6.98 4.95 3.34
CA MET A 132 -6.43 4.63 2.00
C MET A 132 -6.56 5.80 1.03
#